data_b8b4327cbfdfb4f6710abf543333d968
#
_entry.id   b8b4327cbfdfb4f6710abf543333d968
#
_cell.length_a   1.000
_cell.length_b   1.000
_cell.length_c   1.000
_cell.angle_alpha   90.00
_cell.angle_beta   90.00
_cell.angle_gamma   90.00
#
_symmetry.space_group_name_H-M   'P 1'
#
loop_
_entity.id
_entity.type
_entity.pdbx_description
1 polymer ?
#
loop_
_entity_poly.entity_id
_entity_poly.type
_entity_poly.pdbx_seq_one_letter_code
_entity_poly.pdbx_strand_id
1 'polypeptide(L)'
;MLPEPITAISSGILKPAEMIAFILKYQDRLIYATDLSFNVEDHLEARMNFWELSYARDWRFLATTDLVEFEGAKGQGLALPEPVLRKIYHDNAVRWFPGIVKGFTLGGTALVDPR
;
A
#
# COMPACT_ATOMS: atom_id res chain seq x y z
N MET A 1 -0.91 5.56 10.38
CA MET A 1 -0.64 5.40 8.93
C MET A 1 0.68 6.04 8.59
N LEU A 2 1.48 5.40 7.76
CA LEU A 2 2.77 5.94 7.35
C LEU A 2 2.59 7.06 6.33
N PRO A 3 3.48 8.07 6.34
CA PRO A 3 3.54 9.03 5.24
C PRO A 3 3.94 8.33 3.94
N GLU A 4 3.79 9.02 2.82
CA GLU A 4 4.21 8.44 1.54
C GLU A 4 5.70 8.07 1.60
N PRO A 5 6.06 6.79 1.40
CA PRO A 5 7.45 6.35 1.56
C PRO A 5 8.41 7.06 0.61
N ILE A 6 7.99 7.32 -0.63
CA ILE A 6 8.84 7.99 -1.61
C ILE A 6 9.20 9.39 -1.14
N THR A 7 8.22 10.12 -0.62
CA THR A 7 8.46 11.48 -0.12
C THR A 7 9.40 11.47 1.07
N ALA A 8 9.23 10.53 2.00
CA ALA A 8 10.09 10.43 3.16
C ALA A 8 11.55 10.17 2.78
N ILE A 9 11.77 9.31 1.79
CA ILE A 9 13.12 9.00 1.30
C ILE A 9 13.72 10.19 0.57
N SER A 10 12.95 10.79 -0.34
CA SER A 10 13.44 11.90 -1.18
C SER A 10 13.73 13.16 -0.38
N SER A 11 13.00 13.40 0.69
CA SER A 11 13.21 14.56 1.54
C SER A 11 14.37 14.38 2.52
N GLY A 12 15.00 13.21 2.53
CA GLY A 12 16.10 12.92 3.43
C GLY A 12 15.67 12.55 4.84
N ILE A 13 14.38 12.39 5.09
CA ILE A 13 13.88 11.98 6.40
C ILE A 13 14.32 10.55 6.71
N LEU A 14 14.19 9.66 5.72
CA LEU A 14 14.61 8.27 5.84
C LEU A 14 15.41 7.85 4.62
N LYS A 15 16.47 7.08 4.84
CA LYS A 15 17.19 6.41 3.76
C LYS A 15 16.49 5.10 3.41
N PRO A 16 16.65 4.58 2.17
CA PRO A 16 16.02 3.31 1.79
C PRO A 16 16.30 2.18 2.77
N ALA A 17 17.54 2.04 3.21
CA ALA A 17 17.90 1.00 4.18
C ALA A 17 17.18 1.18 5.52
N GLU A 18 17.01 2.40 5.96
CA GLU A 18 16.30 2.70 7.20
C GLU A 18 14.80 2.40 7.05
N MET A 19 14.22 2.71 5.89
CA MET A 19 12.83 2.42 5.60
C MET A 19 12.57 0.91 5.59
N ILE A 20 13.45 0.16 4.92
CA ILE A 20 13.35 -1.30 4.89
C ILE A 20 13.46 -1.87 6.30
N ALA A 21 14.43 -1.42 7.09
CA ALA A 21 14.61 -1.89 8.46
C ALA A 21 13.38 -1.60 9.32
N PHE A 22 12.81 -0.41 9.18
CA PHE A 22 11.59 -0.04 9.90
C PHE A 22 10.42 -0.96 9.54
N ILE A 23 10.21 -1.18 8.24
CA ILE A 23 9.12 -2.02 7.77
C ILE A 23 9.30 -3.46 8.24
N LEU A 24 10.50 -4.01 8.16
CA LEU A 24 10.77 -5.36 8.61
C LEU A 24 10.55 -5.52 10.11
N LYS A 25 10.93 -4.49 10.88
CA LYS A 25 10.75 -4.52 12.33
C LYS A 25 9.27 -4.50 12.73
N TYR A 26 8.47 -3.72 12.04
CA TYR A 26 7.06 -3.52 12.38
C TYR A 26 6.09 -4.19 11.41
N GLN A 27 6.57 -5.17 10.64
CA GLN A 27 5.77 -5.79 9.57
C GLN A 27 4.44 -6.37 10.04
N ASP A 28 4.33 -6.75 11.30
CA ASP A 28 3.09 -7.30 11.84
C ASP A 28 2.08 -6.23 12.27
N ARG A 29 2.47 -4.97 12.22
CA ARG A 29 1.66 -3.84 12.69
C ARG A 29 1.37 -2.83 11.60
N LEU A 30 1.86 -3.04 10.38
CA LEU A 30 1.68 -2.11 9.29
C LEU A 30 0.57 -2.59 8.36
N ILE A 31 -0.24 -1.64 7.90
CA ILE A 31 -1.31 -1.90 6.94
C ILE A 31 -1.16 -0.86 5.83
N TYR A 32 -1.16 -1.33 4.58
CA TYR A 32 -1.13 -0.44 3.44
C TYR A 32 -2.45 0.30 3.31
N ALA A 33 -2.37 1.61 3.15
CA ALA A 33 -3.54 2.46 2.90
C ALA A 33 -3.11 3.66 2.09
N THR A 34 -4.00 4.16 1.25
CA THR A 34 -3.71 5.27 0.34
C THR A 34 -4.37 6.58 0.74
N ASP A 35 -5.42 6.52 1.55
CA ASP A 35 -6.21 7.70 1.91
C ASP A 35 -6.77 8.42 0.69
N LEU A 36 -7.02 7.68 -0.39
CA LEU A 36 -7.63 8.23 -1.60
C LEU A 36 -9.11 8.51 -1.35
N SER A 37 -9.61 9.60 -1.91
CA SER A 37 -10.99 10.01 -1.70
C SER A 37 -11.69 10.32 -3.02
N PHE A 38 -13.02 10.35 -2.97
CA PHE A 38 -13.88 10.69 -4.10
C PHE A 38 -14.95 11.65 -3.63
N ASN A 39 -15.12 12.74 -4.36
CA ASN A 39 -16.19 13.72 -4.12
C ASN A 39 -17.21 13.65 -5.24
N VAL A 40 -18.45 14.02 -4.96
CA VAL A 40 -19.53 14.01 -5.96
C VAL A 40 -19.23 14.90 -7.16
N GLU A 41 -18.37 15.87 -6.98
CA GLU A 41 -17.99 16.82 -8.03
C GLU A 41 -16.88 16.27 -8.93
N ASP A 42 -16.24 15.17 -8.54
CA ASP A 42 -15.16 14.60 -9.32
C ASP A 42 -15.68 13.82 -10.51
N HIS A 43 -14.89 13.79 -11.58
CA HIS A 43 -15.15 12.89 -12.70
C HIS A 43 -14.74 11.49 -12.29
N LEU A 44 -15.71 10.60 -12.20
CA LEU A 44 -15.48 9.24 -11.71
C LEU A 44 -14.38 8.51 -12.47
N GLU A 45 -14.44 8.56 -13.80
CA GLU A 45 -13.46 7.85 -14.63
C GLU A 45 -12.03 8.36 -14.38
N ALA A 46 -11.87 9.68 -14.33
CA ALA A 46 -10.55 10.26 -14.08
C ALA A 46 -10.03 9.89 -12.69
N ARG A 47 -10.91 9.85 -11.70
CA ARG A 47 -10.51 9.46 -10.34
C ARG A 47 -10.15 8.00 -10.26
N MET A 48 -10.88 7.14 -10.94
CA MET A 48 -10.55 5.71 -10.96
C MET A 48 -9.21 5.47 -11.63
N ASN A 49 -8.93 6.15 -12.73
CA ASN A 49 -7.62 6.05 -13.38
C ASN A 49 -6.50 6.53 -12.45
N PHE A 50 -6.73 7.61 -11.73
CA PHE A 50 -5.77 8.11 -10.76
C PHE A 50 -5.52 7.10 -9.65
N TRP A 51 -6.57 6.45 -9.15
CA TRP A 51 -6.44 5.43 -8.13
C TRP A 51 -5.63 4.24 -8.63
N GLU A 52 -5.91 3.76 -9.83
CA GLU A 52 -5.17 2.64 -10.41
C GLU A 52 -3.69 2.95 -10.55
N LEU A 53 -3.36 4.14 -11.03
CA LEU A 53 -1.98 4.57 -11.18
C LEU A 53 -1.29 4.69 -9.81
N SER A 54 -2.00 5.17 -8.81
CA SER A 54 -1.48 5.30 -7.45
C SER A 54 -1.18 3.94 -6.83
N TYR A 55 -2.09 2.98 -6.97
CA TYR A 55 -1.88 1.64 -6.46
C TYR A 55 -0.70 0.96 -7.18
N ALA A 56 -0.62 1.10 -8.49
CA ALA A 56 0.48 0.51 -9.26
C ALA A 56 1.81 1.12 -8.87
N ARG A 57 1.87 2.43 -8.68
CA ARG A 57 3.07 3.14 -8.24
C ARG A 57 3.53 2.63 -6.88
N ASP A 58 2.61 2.54 -5.93
CA ASP A 58 2.94 2.11 -4.58
C ASP A 58 3.42 0.67 -4.56
N TRP A 59 2.79 -0.20 -5.33
CA TRP A 59 3.22 -1.59 -5.46
C TRP A 59 4.63 -1.68 -6.04
N ARG A 60 4.91 -0.93 -7.10
CA ARG A 60 6.25 -0.92 -7.69
C ARG A 60 7.30 -0.47 -6.68
N PHE A 61 6.96 0.55 -5.89
CA PHE A 61 7.89 1.05 -4.89
C PHE A 61 8.17 0.03 -3.79
N LEU A 62 7.14 -0.64 -3.30
CA LEU A 62 7.30 -1.58 -2.20
C LEU A 62 7.85 -2.94 -2.65
N ALA A 63 7.45 -3.40 -3.84
CA ALA A 63 7.73 -4.77 -4.28
C ALA A 63 8.92 -4.92 -5.23
N THR A 64 9.41 -3.84 -5.83
CA THR A 64 10.49 -3.91 -6.82
C THR A 64 11.63 -2.97 -6.46
N THR A 65 12.72 -3.05 -7.26
CA THR A 65 13.85 -2.14 -7.13
C THR A 65 13.77 -0.96 -8.10
N ASP A 66 12.65 -0.78 -8.78
CA ASP A 66 12.50 0.28 -9.77
C ASP A 66 12.62 1.67 -9.11
N LEU A 67 13.10 2.63 -9.90
CA LEU A 67 13.05 4.02 -9.50
C LEU A 67 11.64 4.53 -9.75
N VAL A 68 10.99 5.02 -8.70
CA VAL A 68 9.59 5.44 -8.74
C VAL A 68 9.51 6.92 -8.43
N GLU A 69 8.66 7.64 -9.17
CA GLU A 69 8.46 9.07 -9.02
C GLU A 69 7.07 9.38 -8.49
N PHE A 70 7.01 10.34 -7.56
CA PHE A 70 5.74 10.83 -7.01
C PHE A 70 5.89 12.32 -6.73
N GLU A 71 5.07 13.13 -7.43
CA GLU A 71 5.05 14.60 -7.25
C GLU A 71 6.43 15.24 -7.27
N GLY A 72 7.26 14.82 -8.25
CA GLY A 72 8.60 15.35 -8.39
C GLY A 72 9.65 14.70 -7.48
N ALA A 73 9.24 13.90 -6.53
CA ALA A 73 10.15 13.15 -5.68
C ALA A 73 10.46 11.79 -6.30
N LYS A 74 11.69 11.33 -6.18
CA LYS A 74 12.09 10.02 -6.70
C LYS A 74 12.59 9.14 -5.57
N GLY A 75 12.18 7.89 -5.58
CA GLY A 75 12.60 6.92 -4.58
C GLY A 75 12.95 5.58 -5.20
N GLN A 76 14.02 4.99 -4.71
CA GLN A 76 14.42 3.65 -5.11
C GLN A 76 13.49 2.63 -4.46
N GLY A 77 12.97 1.69 -5.25
CA GLY A 77 12.09 0.65 -4.74
C GLY A 77 12.74 -0.18 -3.65
N LEU A 78 11.95 -0.64 -2.72
CA LEU A 78 12.41 -1.34 -1.51
C LEU A 78 12.55 -2.84 -1.70
N ALA A 79 11.93 -3.42 -2.72
CA ALA A 79 11.96 -4.85 -3.01
C ALA A 79 11.71 -5.70 -1.77
N LEU A 80 10.64 -5.38 -1.04
CA LEU A 80 10.32 -6.11 0.19
C LEU A 80 10.01 -7.58 -0.12
N PRO A 81 10.37 -8.51 0.80
CA PRO A 81 10.05 -9.91 0.62
C PRO A 81 8.53 -10.15 0.51
N GLU A 82 8.15 -11.13 -0.29
CA GLU A 82 6.73 -11.46 -0.48
C GLU A 82 5.95 -11.66 0.82
N PRO A 83 6.46 -12.40 1.82
CA PRO A 83 5.73 -12.56 3.07
C PRO A 83 5.44 -11.23 3.78
N VAL A 84 6.35 -10.27 3.68
CA VAL A 84 6.16 -8.94 4.27
C VAL A 84 5.09 -8.17 3.51
N LEU A 85 5.12 -8.21 2.18
CA LEU A 85 4.10 -7.58 1.36
C LEU A 85 2.73 -8.14 1.64
N ARG A 86 2.62 -9.46 1.78
CA ARG A 86 1.36 -10.11 2.10
C ARG A 86 0.80 -9.64 3.44
N LYS A 87 1.65 -9.49 4.44
CA LYS A 87 1.24 -8.96 5.74
C LYS A 87 0.70 -7.55 5.63
N ILE A 88 1.42 -6.67 4.97
CA ILE A 88 1.07 -5.27 4.86
C ILE A 88 -0.21 -5.06 4.05
N TYR A 89 -0.35 -5.80 2.95
CA TYR A 89 -1.48 -5.64 2.05
C TYR A 89 -2.72 -6.41 2.46
N HIS A 90 -2.58 -7.45 3.28
CA HIS A 90 -3.72 -8.32 3.55
C HIS A 90 -3.74 -8.89 4.96
N ASP A 91 -2.71 -9.64 5.36
CA ASP A 91 -2.78 -10.46 6.55
C ASP A 91 -2.98 -9.68 7.84
N ASN A 92 -2.33 -8.52 7.97
CA ASN A 92 -2.46 -7.69 9.16
C ASN A 92 -3.87 -7.12 9.28
N ALA A 93 -4.47 -6.70 8.16
CA ALA A 93 -5.84 -6.20 8.17
C ALA A 93 -6.83 -7.27 8.59
N VAL A 94 -6.67 -8.49 8.08
CA VAL A 94 -7.53 -9.61 8.46
C VAL A 94 -7.40 -9.94 9.93
N ARG A 95 -6.18 -9.92 10.46
CA ARG A 95 -5.93 -10.23 11.88
C ARG A 95 -6.47 -9.14 12.81
N TRP A 96 -6.25 -7.87 12.45
CA TRP A 96 -6.65 -6.74 13.30
C TRP A 96 -8.14 -6.43 13.22
N PHE A 97 -8.79 -6.79 12.10
CA PHE A 97 -10.20 -6.54 11.87
C PHE A 97 -10.91 -7.88 11.54
N PRO A 98 -11.16 -8.73 12.54
CA PRO A 98 -11.64 -10.10 12.29
C PRO A 98 -12.92 -10.21 11.47
N GLY A 99 -13.76 -9.17 11.51
CA GLY A 99 -15.02 -9.20 10.76
C GLY A 99 -14.89 -8.88 9.27
N ILE A 100 -13.73 -8.43 8.84
CA ILE A 100 -13.55 -7.93 7.47
C ILE A 100 -13.77 -9.02 6.42
N VAL A 101 -13.32 -10.24 6.71
CA VAL A 101 -13.47 -11.36 5.80
C VAL A 101 -14.91 -11.86 5.78
N LYS A 102 -15.52 -12.05 6.95
CA LYS A 102 -16.87 -12.59 7.09
C LYS A 102 -17.95 -11.66 6.54
N GLY A 103 -17.71 -10.36 6.65
CA GLY A 103 -18.67 -9.38 6.17
C GLY A 103 -18.61 -9.11 4.68
N PHE A 104 -17.60 -9.63 3.99
CA PHE A 104 -17.34 -9.27 2.62
C PHE A 104 -17.92 -10.34 1.68
N THR A 105 -19.14 -10.09 1.22
CA THR A 105 -19.82 -10.98 0.30
C THR A 105 -20.36 -10.20 -0.89
N LEU A 106 -20.54 -10.88 -2.02
CA LEU A 106 -21.14 -10.31 -3.19
C LEU A 106 -22.13 -11.32 -3.76
N GLY A 107 -23.41 -10.98 -3.77
CA GLY A 107 -24.43 -11.89 -4.22
C GLY A 107 -24.50 -13.19 -3.41
N GLY A 108 -24.15 -13.12 -2.12
CA GLY A 108 -24.15 -14.28 -1.26
C GLY A 108 -22.88 -15.12 -1.33
N THR A 109 -21.92 -14.71 -2.15
CA THR A 109 -20.65 -15.42 -2.31
C THR A 109 -19.54 -14.65 -1.62
N ALA A 110 -18.75 -15.34 -0.82
CA ALA A 110 -17.61 -14.72 -0.18
C ALA A 110 -16.54 -14.35 -1.21
N LEU A 111 -16.00 -13.15 -1.11
CA LEU A 111 -14.97 -12.63 -2.02
C LEU A 111 -13.56 -12.83 -1.48
N VAL A 112 -13.39 -13.65 -0.49
CA VAL A 112 -12.09 -13.79 0.14
C VAL A 112 -11.42 -15.07 -0.28
N ASP A 113 -10.09 -15.01 -0.22
CA ASP A 113 -9.25 -16.16 -0.43
C ASP A 113 -9.57 -17.20 0.64
N PRO A 114 -9.88 -18.43 0.24
CA PRO A 114 -10.21 -19.48 1.18
C PRO A 114 -9.07 -19.93 2.07
N ARG A 115 -7.86 -19.63 1.72
CA ARG A 115 -6.65 -20.01 2.47
C ARG A 115 -6.84 -21.01 3.55
#